data_1ecfdd0e35d3312eda0fe7ab86bd8035
#
_entry.id   1ecfdd0e35d3312eda0fe7ab86bd8035
#
_cell.length_a   1.000
_cell.length_b   1.000
_cell.length_c   1.000
_cell.angle_alpha   90.00
_cell.angle_beta   90.00
_cell.angle_gamma   90.00
#
_symmetry.space_group_name_H-M   'P 1'
#
loop_
_entity.id
_entity.type
_entity.pdbx_description
1 polymer ?
#
loop_
_entity_poly.entity_id
_entity_poly.type
_entity_poly.pdbx_seq_one_letter_code
_entity_poly.pdbx_strand_id
1 'polypeptide(L)'
;MLPYPTPDLLRLSTNPPIAERAGRILVVDPDDERRFLIREILDSEGYEAVYLPDGDEVLRMTSEYEPDLILLAAELPSGSGLELCGELRASDPRRHYPVLLLGDDSDEHSVARGLLAGADDFMSSPVRPVELRARIRVQLRNKRFYDALERLRDERDSLRRDAQIDPLTNVLNRRSLEASVRQRCQARERFGVLFLDLDHFKQVNDRFGHESGDRVLVSVAAVIKAGLRPGDVIGRYGGEEFVAIVAGAGPESARLVAERLRQAVEEMHPPSPGPSRVTISIGTTVYDPRQLEETPQELVHRADLALYAAKRGGRNRVVMVSPGDSLPELEVKDSLHPPRGSLPVPPEPPILIGWERRSG
;
A
#
# COMPACT_ATOMS: atom_id res chain seq x y z
N MET A 1 -10.08 47.80 15.43
CA MET A 1 -9.08 47.37 14.45
C MET A 1 -8.13 46.45 15.21
N LEU A 2 -8.42 45.15 15.30
CA LEU A 2 -7.62 44.16 16.00
C LEU A 2 -6.82 43.40 14.93
N PRO A 3 -5.50 43.18 15.11
CA PRO A 3 -4.69 42.46 14.13
C PRO A 3 -4.98 40.97 14.20
N TYR A 4 -5.25 40.36 13.04
CA TYR A 4 -5.34 38.91 12.87
C TYR A 4 -3.98 38.28 13.21
N PRO A 5 -3.97 37.17 13.95
CA PRO A 5 -2.75 36.40 14.12
C PRO A 5 -2.45 35.68 12.80
N THR A 6 -1.25 35.92 12.26
CA THR A 6 -0.66 35.16 11.16
C THR A 6 -0.47 33.71 11.62
N PRO A 7 -0.93 32.73 10.87
CA PRO A 7 -0.63 31.34 11.19
C PRO A 7 0.85 31.05 10.93
N ASP A 8 1.52 30.59 11.97
CA ASP A 8 2.93 30.16 11.97
C ASP A 8 3.05 28.81 11.19
N LEU A 9 2.94 28.90 9.87
CA LEU A 9 2.98 27.74 8.94
C LEU A 9 4.41 27.33 8.55
N LEU A 10 5.43 27.77 9.29
CA LEU A 10 6.85 27.48 9.02
C LEU A 10 7.55 26.75 10.17
N ARG A 11 6.84 25.93 10.95
CA ARG A 11 7.49 24.83 11.66
C ARG A 11 7.37 23.57 10.83
N LEU A 12 7.94 23.60 9.64
CA LEU A 12 8.43 22.37 9.02
C LEU A 12 9.42 21.77 10.02
N SER A 13 9.07 20.63 10.56
CA SER A 13 9.94 19.77 11.32
C SER A 13 11.33 19.80 10.67
N THR A 14 12.25 20.53 11.26
CA THR A 14 13.67 20.39 10.96
C THR A 14 14.06 19.03 11.54
N ASN A 15 13.80 17.98 10.78
CA ASN A 15 14.63 16.79 10.94
C ASN A 15 16.08 17.31 10.88
N PRO A 16 16.95 16.96 11.86
CA PRO A 16 18.35 17.33 11.77
C PRO A 16 18.85 16.87 10.41
N PRO A 17 19.71 17.65 9.75
CA PRO A 17 20.30 17.24 8.49
C PRO A 17 20.83 15.82 8.74
N ILE A 18 20.38 14.87 7.91
CA ILE A 18 20.93 13.50 7.91
C ILE A 18 22.42 13.74 7.83
N ALA A 19 23.14 13.42 8.93
CA ALA A 19 24.58 13.50 8.96
C ALA A 19 25.03 12.84 7.66
N GLU A 20 25.78 13.57 6.84
CA GLU A 20 26.17 13.10 5.52
C GLU A 20 27.02 11.86 5.75
N ARG A 21 26.34 10.69 5.68
CA ARG A 21 27.04 9.41 5.72
C ARG A 21 27.99 9.41 4.55
N ALA A 22 29.26 9.17 4.80
CA ALA A 22 30.25 8.99 3.77
C ALA A 22 29.69 7.95 2.77
N GLY A 23 29.65 8.26 1.47
CA GLY A 23 29.12 7.36 0.47
C GLY A 23 29.93 6.05 0.46
N ARG A 24 29.25 4.91 0.41
CA ARG A 24 29.85 3.57 0.32
C ARG A 24 30.06 3.20 -1.13
N ILE A 25 31.28 2.94 -1.54
CA ILE A 25 31.62 2.67 -2.93
C ILE A 25 32.21 1.26 -3.05
N LEU A 26 31.66 0.45 -3.94
CA LEU A 26 32.25 -0.83 -4.32
C LEU A 26 33.08 -0.64 -5.59
N VAL A 27 34.36 -0.93 -5.54
CA VAL A 27 35.28 -0.82 -6.67
C VAL A 27 35.66 -2.23 -7.13
N VAL A 28 35.36 -2.55 -8.38
CA VAL A 28 35.62 -3.84 -9.01
C VAL A 28 36.52 -3.60 -10.22
N ASP A 29 37.78 -3.88 -10.07
CA ASP A 29 38.78 -3.56 -11.08
C ASP A 29 39.98 -4.50 -10.97
N PRO A 30 40.40 -5.21 -12.04
CA PRO A 30 41.57 -6.11 -12.01
C PRO A 30 42.92 -5.36 -11.99
N ASP A 31 42.95 -4.10 -12.42
CA ASP A 31 44.19 -3.33 -12.54
C ASP A 31 44.59 -2.72 -11.18
N ASP A 32 45.72 -3.14 -10.63
CA ASP A 32 46.26 -2.71 -9.34
C ASP A 32 46.59 -1.21 -9.32
N GLU A 33 47.15 -0.67 -10.40
CA GLU A 33 47.55 0.74 -10.49
C GLU A 33 46.30 1.61 -10.53
N ARG A 34 45.27 1.22 -11.28
CA ARG A 34 44.01 1.92 -11.36
C ARG A 34 43.24 1.85 -10.02
N ARG A 35 43.23 0.67 -9.36
CA ARG A 35 42.66 0.57 -8.00
C ARG A 35 43.38 1.46 -7.00
N PHE A 36 44.71 1.55 -7.06
CA PHE A 36 45.48 2.43 -6.20
C PHE A 36 45.11 3.91 -6.42
N LEU A 37 45.06 4.34 -7.68
CA LEU A 37 44.67 5.71 -8.04
C LEU A 37 43.22 6.03 -7.55
N ILE A 38 42.27 5.12 -7.74
CA ILE A 38 40.91 5.26 -7.29
C ILE A 38 40.85 5.39 -5.76
N ARG A 39 41.64 4.56 -5.05
CA ARG A 39 41.73 4.62 -3.59
C ARG A 39 42.17 5.99 -3.10
N GLU A 40 43.27 6.51 -3.63
CA GLU A 40 43.75 7.85 -3.29
C GLU A 40 42.67 8.95 -3.47
N ILE A 41 41.86 8.83 -4.54
CA ILE A 41 40.79 9.75 -4.83
C ILE A 41 39.66 9.60 -3.80
N LEU A 42 39.21 8.38 -3.52
CA LEU A 42 38.07 8.11 -2.61
C LEU A 42 38.43 8.48 -1.17
N ASP A 43 39.65 8.13 -0.72
CA ASP A 43 40.14 8.46 0.63
C ASP A 43 40.23 9.98 0.81
N SER A 44 40.72 10.73 -0.21
CA SER A 44 40.82 12.20 -0.15
C SER A 44 39.46 12.91 -0.06
N GLU A 45 38.37 12.26 -0.53
CA GLU A 45 37.00 12.77 -0.47
C GLU A 45 36.21 12.21 0.73
N GLY A 46 36.82 11.31 1.53
CA GLY A 46 36.22 10.72 2.72
C GLY A 46 35.15 9.67 2.45
N TYR A 47 35.19 9.00 1.30
CA TYR A 47 34.30 7.88 0.98
C TYR A 47 34.76 6.59 1.62
N GLU A 48 33.82 5.74 2.05
CA GLU A 48 34.11 4.36 2.44
C GLU A 48 34.14 3.49 1.19
N ALA A 49 35.18 2.66 1.00
CA ALA A 49 35.28 1.85 -0.19
C ALA A 49 35.72 0.41 0.09
N VAL A 50 35.14 -0.53 -0.63
CA VAL A 50 35.57 -1.93 -0.71
C VAL A 50 36.10 -2.20 -2.11
N TYR A 51 37.19 -2.95 -2.21
CA TYR A 51 37.90 -3.20 -3.46
C TYR A 51 37.94 -4.70 -3.77
N LEU A 52 37.45 -5.06 -4.95
CA LEU A 52 37.48 -6.41 -5.48
C LEU A 52 38.36 -6.46 -6.76
N PRO A 53 39.23 -7.45 -6.92
CA PRO A 53 40.00 -7.60 -8.13
C PRO A 53 39.21 -8.25 -9.27
N ASP A 54 38.04 -8.84 -8.97
CA ASP A 54 37.23 -9.59 -9.93
C ASP A 54 35.73 -9.54 -9.62
N GLY A 55 34.92 -10.03 -10.57
CA GLY A 55 33.46 -9.99 -10.53
C GLY A 55 32.76 -11.03 -9.66
N ASP A 56 33.43 -12.13 -9.29
CA ASP A 56 32.83 -13.32 -8.67
C ASP A 56 32.02 -13.03 -7.37
N GLU A 57 32.46 -12.05 -6.59
CA GLU A 57 31.85 -11.72 -5.31
C GLU A 57 30.92 -10.51 -5.35
N VAL A 58 30.74 -9.87 -6.48
CA VAL A 58 30.02 -8.59 -6.59
C VAL A 58 28.57 -8.71 -6.14
N LEU A 59 27.85 -9.72 -6.60
CA LEU A 59 26.43 -9.93 -6.21
C LEU A 59 26.27 -10.16 -4.71
N ARG A 60 27.18 -10.88 -4.08
CA ARG A 60 27.20 -11.07 -2.63
C ARG A 60 27.49 -9.75 -1.91
N MET A 61 28.53 -9.05 -2.37
CA MET A 61 28.93 -7.78 -1.76
C MET A 61 27.89 -6.68 -1.91
N THR A 62 27.12 -6.63 -2.98
CA THR A 62 26.02 -5.66 -3.10
C THR A 62 24.93 -5.88 -2.05
N SER A 63 24.67 -7.13 -1.65
CA SER A 63 23.71 -7.46 -0.59
C SER A 63 24.25 -7.21 0.82
N GLU A 64 25.51 -7.50 1.07
CA GLU A 64 26.14 -7.40 2.40
C GLU A 64 26.63 -5.97 2.71
N TYR A 65 27.25 -5.32 1.76
CA TYR A 65 27.85 -3.99 1.92
C TYR A 65 26.87 -2.86 1.61
N GLU A 66 25.86 -3.11 0.77
CA GLU A 66 24.86 -2.13 0.30
C GLU A 66 25.52 -0.84 -0.23
N PRO A 67 26.29 -0.88 -1.32
CA PRO A 67 27.00 0.28 -1.83
C PRO A 67 26.06 1.37 -2.35
N ASP A 68 26.49 2.62 -2.26
CA ASP A 68 25.82 3.77 -2.84
C ASP A 68 26.23 4.00 -4.31
N LEU A 69 27.35 3.40 -4.74
CA LEU A 69 27.88 3.44 -6.10
C LEU A 69 28.79 2.23 -6.34
N ILE A 70 28.72 1.68 -7.53
CA ILE A 70 29.64 0.64 -7.99
C ILE A 70 30.51 1.22 -9.11
N LEU A 71 31.83 1.21 -8.93
CA LEU A 71 32.82 1.43 -9.98
C LEU A 71 33.21 0.07 -10.53
N LEU A 72 32.92 -0.21 -11.80
CA LEU A 72 33.06 -1.54 -12.39
C LEU A 72 33.91 -1.49 -13.66
N ALA A 73 34.99 -2.23 -13.70
CA ALA A 73 35.75 -2.39 -14.93
C ALA A 73 34.94 -3.14 -15.99
N ALA A 74 34.99 -2.68 -17.22
CA ALA A 74 34.29 -3.32 -18.35
C ALA A 74 34.80 -4.72 -18.67
N GLU A 75 36.08 -4.97 -18.40
CA GLU A 75 36.76 -6.27 -18.59
C GLU A 75 37.23 -6.77 -17.22
N LEU A 76 36.90 -8.02 -16.90
CA LEU A 76 37.22 -8.69 -15.65
C LEU A 76 37.86 -10.07 -15.97
N PRO A 77 38.71 -10.60 -15.10
CA PRO A 77 39.29 -11.96 -15.28
C PRO A 77 38.22 -13.05 -15.34
N SER A 78 37.16 -12.94 -14.57
CA SER A 78 36.05 -13.89 -14.55
C SER A 78 35.03 -13.71 -15.69
N GLY A 79 35.11 -12.62 -16.48
CA GLY A 79 34.19 -12.38 -17.59
C GLY A 79 34.00 -10.91 -17.93
N SER A 80 32.81 -10.57 -18.39
CA SER A 80 32.49 -9.21 -18.82
C SER A 80 31.80 -8.40 -17.71
N GLY A 81 32.36 -7.22 -17.38
CA GLY A 81 31.71 -6.28 -16.49
C GLY A 81 30.39 -5.77 -17.04
N LEU A 82 30.18 -5.79 -18.37
CA LEU A 82 28.92 -5.47 -18.99
C LEU A 82 27.85 -6.54 -18.68
N GLU A 83 28.18 -7.82 -18.75
CA GLU A 83 27.27 -8.90 -18.41
C GLU A 83 26.91 -8.83 -16.92
N LEU A 84 27.90 -8.62 -16.06
CA LEU A 84 27.70 -8.44 -14.62
C LEU A 84 26.79 -7.23 -14.29
N CYS A 85 26.90 -6.14 -15.06
CA CYS A 85 25.98 -5.02 -14.94
C CYS A 85 24.52 -5.43 -15.20
N GLY A 86 24.29 -6.24 -16.24
CA GLY A 86 22.97 -6.82 -16.53
C GLY A 86 22.44 -7.72 -15.40
N GLU A 87 23.29 -8.56 -14.83
CA GLU A 87 22.96 -9.42 -13.69
C GLU A 87 22.62 -8.62 -12.44
N LEU A 88 23.36 -7.56 -12.14
CA LEU A 88 23.08 -6.64 -11.04
C LEU A 88 21.69 -6.01 -11.19
N ARG A 89 21.28 -5.63 -12.40
CA ARG A 89 19.92 -5.09 -12.65
C ARG A 89 18.83 -6.14 -12.51
N ALA A 90 19.12 -7.38 -12.87
CA ALA A 90 18.15 -8.48 -12.79
C ALA A 90 17.97 -9.02 -11.37
N SER A 91 19.02 -8.98 -10.53
CA SER A 91 19.03 -9.57 -9.19
C SER A 91 18.12 -8.86 -8.20
N ASP A 92 18.03 -7.54 -8.24
CA ASP A 92 17.11 -6.77 -7.39
C ASP A 92 16.55 -5.53 -8.13
N PRO A 93 15.41 -5.65 -8.81
CA PRO A 93 14.77 -4.54 -9.52
C PRO A 93 14.33 -3.37 -8.63
N ARG A 94 14.26 -3.56 -7.31
CA ARG A 94 13.84 -2.53 -6.35
C ARG A 94 15.01 -1.70 -5.83
N ARG A 95 16.22 -2.27 -5.82
CA ARG A 95 17.42 -1.59 -5.35
C ARG A 95 18.16 -0.96 -6.54
N HIS A 96 18.20 0.35 -6.56
CA HIS A 96 18.99 1.07 -7.55
C HIS A 96 20.42 1.28 -7.04
N TYR A 97 21.37 0.52 -7.60
CA TYR A 97 22.80 0.77 -7.42
C TYR A 97 23.32 1.48 -8.67
N PRO A 98 23.71 2.77 -8.61
CA PRO A 98 24.39 3.39 -9.75
C PRO A 98 25.66 2.60 -10.09
N VAL A 99 25.86 2.30 -11.36
CA VAL A 99 27.06 1.63 -11.88
C VAL A 99 27.76 2.58 -12.83
N LEU A 100 29.00 2.93 -12.49
CA LEU A 100 29.92 3.65 -13.37
C LEU A 100 30.91 2.63 -13.97
N LEU A 101 30.75 2.35 -15.26
CA LEU A 101 31.68 1.48 -15.96
C LEU A 101 32.99 2.21 -16.28
N LEU A 102 34.10 1.50 -16.09
CA LEU A 102 35.44 1.93 -16.44
C LEU A 102 35.99 1.04 -17.57
N GLY A 103 36.28 1.61 -18.72
CA GLY A 103 36.73 0.81 -19.88
C GLY A 103 37.50 1.63 -20.89
N ASP A 104 38.02 0.94 -21.92
CA ASP A 104 38.72 1.61 -23.02
C ASP A 104 37.75 2.24 -24.01
N ASP A 105 38.08 3.43 -24.45
CA ASP A 105 37.36 4.27 -25.42
C ASP A 105 37.71 3.95 -26.88
N SER A 106 38.38 2.84 -27.10
CA SER A 106 38.90 2.50 -28.41
C SER A 106 37.84 2.27 -29.50
N ASP A 107 36.55 2.17 -29.08
CA ASP A 107 35.41 1.98 -29.96
C ASP A 107 34.16 2.70 -29.44
N GLU A 108 33.57 3.61 -30.23
CA GLU A 108 32.30 4.29 -29.90
C GLU A 108 31.18 3.32 -29.49
N HIS A 109 31.24 2.08 -29.96
CA HIS A 109 30.30 1.03 -29.62
C HIS A 109 30.43 0.53 -28.16
N SER A 110 31.60 0.66 -27.53
CA SER A 110 31.86 0.20 -26.17
C SER A 110 31.07 1.01 -25.14
N VAL A 111 31.02 2.33 -25.29
CA VAL A 111 30.19 3.22 -24.47
C VAL A 111 28.71 2.88 -24.61
N ALA A 112 28.23 2.75 -25.85
CA ALA A 112 26.84 2.42 -26.13
C ALA A 112 26.44 1.05 -25.55
N ARG A 113 27.30 0.04 -25.69
CA ARG A 113 27.07 -1.29 -25.09
C ARG A 113 27.00 -1.24 -23.56
N GLY A 114 27.87 -0.46 -22.91
CA GLY A 114 27.87 -0.29 -21.45
C GLY A 114 26.56 0.31 -20.95
N LEU A 115 26.09 1.38 -21.55
CA LEU A 115 24.83 2.02 -21.19
C LEU A 115 23.60 1.12 -21.50
N LEU A 116 23.63 0.40 -22.63
CA LEU A 116 22.57 -0.56 -22.96
C LEU A 116 22.55 -1.78 -22.03
N ALA A 117 23.69 -2.17 -21.48
CA ALA A 117 23.78 -3.23 -20.46
C ALA A 117 23.20 -2.79 -19.10
N GLY A 118 22.87 -1.50 -18.94
CA GLY A 118 22.25 -0.97 -17.73
C GLY A 118 23.19 -0.17 -16.81
N ALA A 119 24.40 0.19 -17.28
CA ALA A 119 25.23 1.15 -16.56
C ALA A 119 24.59 2.54 -16.58
N ASP A 120 24.78 3.30 -15.49
CA ASP A 120 24.26 4.67 -15.36
C ASP A 120 25.22 5.69 -15.99
N ASP A 121 26.48 5.32 -16.12
CA ASP A 121 27.50 6.17 -16.74
C ASP A 121 28.69 5.30 -17.19
N PHE A 122 29.53 5.88 -18.04
CA PHE A 122 30.75 5.26 -18.57
C PHE A 122 31.92 6.25 -18.48
N MET A 123 33.09 5.77 -18.11
CA MET A 123 34.32 6.56 -18.11
C MET A 123 35.42 5.83 -18.84
N SER A 124 36.06 6.50 -19.81
CA SER A 124 37.16 5.94 -20.56
C SER A 124 38.48 5.99 -19.79
N SER A 125 39.31 4.99 -20.04
CA SER A 125 40.71 4.92 -19.60
C SER A 125 41.62 5.82 -20.48
N PRO A 126 42.61 6.49 -19.91
CA PRO A 126 43.05 6.45 -18.51
C PRO A 126 42.15 7.28 -17.60
N VAL A 127 41.93 6.78 -16.37
CA VAL A 127 41.11 7.47 -15.36
C VAL A 127 41.68 8.82 -15.01
N ARG A 128 40.89 9.88 -15.23
CA ARG A 128 41.26 11.26 -14.88
C ARG A 128 40.66 11.64 -13.51
N PRO A 129 41.49 12.00 -12.51
CA PRO A 129 41.03 12.24 -11.14
C PRO A 129 39.89 13.28 -11.03
N VAL A 130 39.97 14.37 -11.77
CA VAL A 130 38.96 15.44 -11.75
C VAL A 130 37.61 14.95 -12.32
N GLU A 131 37.68 14.18 -13.40
CA GLU A 131 36.50 13.62 -14.05
C GLU A 131 35.84 12.55 -13.17
N LEU A 132 36.62 11.62 -12.61
CA LEU A 132 36.11 10.61 -11.70
C LEU A 132 35.40 11.21 -10.50
N ARG A 133 36.00 12.20 -9.84
CA ARG A 133 35.35 12.93 -8.73
C ARG A 133 34.01 13.54 -9.14
N ALA A 134 33.95 14.18 -10.29
CA ALA A 134 32.71 14.79 -10.77
C ALA A 134 31.61 13.73 -11.02
N ARG A 135 31.95 12.61 -11.68
CA ARG A 135 31.03 11.53 -11.96
C ARG A 135 30.53 10.84 -10.69
N ILE A 136 31.42 10.52 -9.76
CA ILE A 136 31.05 9.95 -8.44
C ILE A 136 30.04 10.87 -7.73
N ARG A 137 30.31 12.16 -7.65
CA ARG A 137 29.38 13.13 -7.02
C ARG A 137 28.02 13.17 -7.70
N VAL A 138 27.97 13.09 -9.02
CA VAL A 138 26.72 13.04 -9.78
C VAL A 138 25.95 11.77 -9.47
N GLN A 139 26.59 10.59 -9.51
CA GLN A 139 25.95 9.31 -9.26
C GLN A 139 25.46 9.17 -7.81
N LEU A 140 26.26 9.58 -6.83
CA LEU A 140 25.83 9.59 -5.42
C LEU A 140 24.65 10.56 -5.18
N ARG A 141 24.64 11.71 -5.85
CA ARG A 141 23.49 12.61 -5.80
C ARG A 141 22.23 11.96 -6.39
N ASN A 142 22.35 11.32 -7.54
CA ASN A 142 21.24 10.59 -8.16
C ASN A 142 20.73 9.48 -7.23
N LYS A 143 21.61 8.69 -6.64
CA LYS A 143 21.27 7.65 -5.66
C LYS A 143 20.46 8.21 -4.49
N ARG A 144 20.88 9.35 -3.91
CA ARG A 144 20.15 10.01 -2.83
C ARG A 144 18.73 10.44 -3.25
N PHE A 145 18.56 10.91 -4.48
CA PHE A 145 17.22 11.25 -5.01
C PHE A 145 16.35 10.02 -5.18
N TYR A 146 16.88 8.93 -5.70
CA TYR A 146 16.15 7.67 -5.82
C TYR A 146 15.71 7.15 -4.45
N ASP A 147 16.63 7.10 -3.49
CA ASP A 147 16.33 6.63 -2.13
C ASP A 147 15.29 7.51 -1.43
N ALA A 148 15.37 8.81 -1.61
CA ALA A 148 14.37 9.73 -1.07
C ALA A 148 12.98 9.52 -1.70
N LEU A 149 12.93 9.29 -3.01
CA LEU A 149 11.69 9.01 -3.72
C LEU A 149 11.05 7.69 -3.27
N GLU A 150 11.86 6.64 -3.11
CA GLU A 150 11.39 5.34 -2.59
C GLU A 150 10.84 5.47 -1.17
N ARG A 151 11.55 6.17 -0.28
CA ARG A 151 11.05 6.44 1.10
C ARG A 151 9.71 7.18 1.10
N LEU A 152 9.58 8.21 0.26
CA LEU A 152 8.31 8.95 0.13
C LEU A 152 7.18 8.09 -0.43
N ARG A 153 7.49 7.17 -1.33
CA ARG A 153 6.51 6.19 -1.85
C ARG A 153 6.06 5.23 -0.74
N ASP A 154 7.01 4.67 0.01
CA ASP A 154 6.71 3.74 1.11
C ASP A 154 5.90 4.43 2.22
N GLU A 155 6.28 5.65 2.59
CA GLU A 155 5.54 6.46 3.56
C GLU A 155 4.11 6.77 3.06
N ARG A 156 3.98 7.20 1.81
CA ARG A 156 2.66 7.43 1.20
C ARG A 156 1.80 6.17 1.21
N ASP A 157 2.37 5.01 0.87
CA ASP A 157 1.64 3.75 0.78
C ASP A 157 1.30 3.21 2.17
N SER A 158 2.14 3.49 3.18
CA SER A 158 1.82 3.25 4.59
C SER A 158 0.66 4.13 5.06
N LEU A 159 0.76 5.44 4.84
CA LEU A 159 -0.31 6.39 5.19
C LEU A 159 -1.63 6.07 4.49
N ARG A 160 -1.58 5.60 3.23
CA ARG A 160 -2.77 5.14 2.51
C ARG A 160 -3.37 3.90 3.15
N ARG A 161 -2.56 2.92 3.55
CA ARG A 161 -3.05 1.72 4.24
C ARG A 161 -3.70 2.09 5.57
N ASP A 162 -3.05 2.92 6.39
CA ASP A 162 -3.57 3.39 7.67
C ASP A 162 -4.89 4.17 7.51
N ALA A 163 -5.01 4.95 6.41
CA ALA A 163 -6.24 5.66 6.09
C ALA A 163 -7.36 4.76 5.52
N GLN A 164 -7.08 3.53 5.12
CA GLN A 164 -8.02 2.63 4.46
C GLN A 164 -8.46 1.43 5.32
N ILE A 165 -7.65 1.04 6.28
CA ILE A 165 -7.83 -0.17 7.07
C ILE A 165 -8.29 0.18 8.48
N ASP A 166 -9.14 -0.64 9.06
CA ASP A 166 -9.46 -0.60 10.49
C ASP A 166 -8.29 -1.21 11.29
N PRO A 167 -7.68 -0.46 12.23
CA PRO A 167 -6.45 -0.89 12.89
C PRO A 167 -6.65 -2.11 13.82
N LEU A 168 -7.86 -2.37 14.29
CA LEU A 168 -8.14 -3.52 15.13
C LEU A 168 -8.30 -4.79 14.32
N THR A 169 -9.12 -4.75 13.28
CA THR A 169 -9.59 -5.96 12.58
C THR A 169 -8.87 -6.24 11.27
N ASN A 170 -8.03 -5.33 10.81
CA ASN A 170 -7.26 -5.43 9.56
C ASN A 170 -8.13 -5.72 8.31
N VAL A 171 -9.35 -5.21 8.30
CA VAL A 171 -10.24 -5.12 7.14
C VAL A 171 -10.43 -3.66 6.75
N LEU A 172 -11.13 -3.37 5.65
CA LEU A 172 -11.37 -1.97 5.28
C LEU A 172 -12.11 -1.24 6.40
N ASN A 173 -11.77 0.02 6.59
CA ASN A 173 -12.57 0.90 7.44
C ASN A 173 -13.83 1.37 6.70
N ARG A 174 -14.76 1.96 7.42
CA ARG A 174 -16.05 2.46 6.92
C ARG A 174 -15.87 3.34 5.67
N ARG A 175 -14.95 4.30 5.72
CA ARG A 175 -14.71 5.25 4.61
C ARG A 175 -14.31 4.53 3.32
N SER A 176 -13.41 3.58 3.40
CA SER A 176 -12.92 2.80 2.26
C SER A 176 -13.98 1.86 1.71
N LEU A 177 -14.78 1.30 2.60
CA LEU A 177 -15.92 0.46 2.23
C LEU A 177 -16.97 1.26 1.44
N GLU A 178 -17.38 2.42 1.96
CA GLU A 178 -18.34 3.32 1.28
C GLU A 178 -17.80 3.78 -0.09
N ALA A 179 -16.48 4.03 -0.19
CA ALA A 179 -15.83 4.33 -1.47
C ALA A 179 -15.90 3.16 -2.45
N SER A 180 -15.70 1.92 -1.97
CA SER A 180 -15.81 0.70 -2.79
C SER A 180 -17.22 0.48 -3.32
N VAL A 181 -18.25 0.67 -2.49
CA VAL A 181 -19.66 0.62 -2.93
C VAL A 181 -19.92 1.64 -4.02
N ARG A 182 -19.51 2.89 -3.79
CA ARG A 182 -19.69 4.00 -4.75
C ARG A 182 -19.02 3.71 -6.10
N GLN A 183 -17.78 3.24 -6.07
CA GLN A 183 -17.03 2.89 -7.27
C GLN A 183 -17.74 1.83 -8.11
N ARG A 184 -18.26 0.77 -7.48
CA ARG A 184 -18.98 -0.31 -8.16
C ARG A 184 -20.32 0.14 -8.73
N CYS A 185 -21.04 1.01 -8.01
CA CYS A 185 -22.26 1.65 -8.54
C CYS A 185 -21.96 2.51 -9.78
N GLN A 186 -20.88 3.31 -9.74
CA GLN A 186 -20.44 4.12 -10.89
C GLN A 186 -20.02 3.25 -12.09
N ALA A 187 -19.34 2.14 -11.83
CA ALA A 187 -18.98 1.16 -12.86
C ALA A 187 -20.17 0.33 -13.36
N ARG A 188 -21.36 0.52 -12.77
CA ARG A 188 -22.57 -0.25 -13.06
C ARG A 188 -22.35 -1.78 -12.95
N GLU A 189 -21.52 -2.18 -12.02
CA GLU A 189 -21.27 -3.60 -11.71
C GLU A 189 -22.42 -4.16 -10.86
N ARG A 190 -22.79 -5.42 -11.09
CA ARG A 190 -23.70 -6.13 -10.20
C ARG A 190 -22.96 -6.69 -9.01
N PHE A 191 -23.47 -6.48 -7.79
CA PHE A 191 -22.88 -7.03 -6.56
C PHE A 191 -23.91 -7.15 -5.44
N GLY A 192 -23.62 -8.04 -4.47
CA GLY A 192 -24.36 -8.15 -3.23
C GLY A 192 -23.76 -7.31 -2.12
N VAL A 193 -24.60 -6.76 -1.24
CA VAL A 193 -24.18 -6.11 0.01
C VAL A 193 -24.73 -6.92 1.17
N LEU A 194 -23.85 -7.33 2.07
CA LEU A 194 -24.16 -8.02 3.31
C LEU A 194 -23.82 -7.10 4.47
N PHE A 195 -24.79 -6.75 5.28
CA PHE A 195 -24.59 -6.03 6.53
C PHE A 195 -24.66 -7.03 7.69
N LEU A 196 -23.56 -7.12 8.47
CA LEU A 196 -23.36 -8.14 9.49
C LEU A 196 -23.18 -7.45 10.85
N ASP A 197 -23.76 -8.03 11.89
CA ASP A 197 -23.61 -7.53 13.25
C ASP A 197 -23.51 -8.70 14.23
N LEU A 198 -22.58 -8.58 15.20
CA LEU A 198 -22.38 -9.59 16.23
C LEU A 198 -23.53 -9.59 17.23
N ASP A 199 -24.19 -10.73 17.34
CA ASP A 199 -25.28 -10.88 18.28
C ASP A 199 -24.80 -10.79 19.74
N HIS A 200 -25.47 -9.94 20.52
CA HIS A 200 -25.20 -9.76 21.95
C HIS A 200 -23.77 -9.33 22.30
N PHE A 201 -23.05 -8.66 21.41
CA PHE A 201 -21.65 -8.27 21.61
C PHE A 201 -21.44 -7.40 22.86
N LYS A 202 -22.42 -6.53 23.21
CA LYS A 202 -22.37 -5.77 24.46
C LYS A 202 -22.25 -6.69 25.68
N GLN A 203 -22.97 -7.83 25.70
CA GLN A 203 -22.87 -8.79 26.81
C GLN A 203 -21.50 -9.45 26.89
N VAL A 204 -20.83 -9.64 25.75
CA VAL A 204 -19.45 -10.14 25.71
C VAL A 204 -18.52 -9.14 26.40
N ASN A 205 -18.62 -7.86 26.06
CA ASN A 205 -17.83 -6.79 26.69
C ASN A 205 -18.13 -6.66 28.19
N ASP A 206 -19.40 -6.64 28.56
CA ASP A 206 -19.82 -6.50 29.96
C ASP A 206 -19.32 -7.68 30.84
N ARG A 207 -19.26 -8.89 30.29
CA ARG A 207 -18.88 -10.11 31.02
C ARG A 207 -17.39 -10.41 30.99
N PHE A 208 -16.71 -10.17 29.88
CA PHE A 208 -15.31 -10.63 29.65
C PHE A 208 -14.32 -9.46 29.45
N GLY A 209 -14.81 -8.22 29.47
CA GLY A 209 -14.03 -7.01 29.27
C GLY A 209 -13.77 -6.69 27.79
N HIS A 210 -13.43 -5.43 27.52
CA HIS A 210 -13.23 -4.90 26.16
C HIS A 210 -12.10 -5.61 25.41
N GLU A 211 -11.00 -5.97 26.06
CA GLU A 211 -9.92 -6.72 25.42
C GLU A 211 -10.36 -8.08 24.86
N SER A 212 -11.29 -8.75 25.57
CA SER A 212 -11.87 -10.01 25.08
C SER A 212 -12.81 -9.75 23.90
N GLY A 213 -13.60 -8.67 23.96
CA GLY A 213 -14.43 -8.23 22.84
C GLY A 213 -13.59 -7.92 21.60
N ASP A 214 -12.48 -7.22 21.77
CA ASP A 214 -11.56 -6.90 20.66
C ASP A 214 -10.99 -8.16 20.01
N ARG A 215 -10.57 -9.16 20.79
CA ARG A 215 -10.12 -10.46 20.25
C ARG A 215 -11.22 -11.19 19.48
N VAL A 216 -12.47 -11.10 19.97
CA VAL A 216 -13.62 -11.68 19.26
C VAL A 216 -13.85 -10.97 17.93
N LEU A 217 -13.80 -9.63 17.87
CA LEU A 217 -13.91 -8.86 16.64
C LEU A 217 -12.83 -9.24 15.63
N VAL A 218 -11.57 -9.37 16.06
CA VAL A 218 -10.45 -9.79 15.21
C VAL A 218 -10.71 -11.19 14.62
N SER A 219 -11.15 -12.13 15.47
CA SER A 219 -11.42 -13.51 15.05
C SER A 219 -12.57 -13.59 14.07
N VAL A 220 -13.67 -12.87 14.32
CA VAL A 220 -14.84 -12.80 13.43
C VAL A 220 -14.46 -12.19 12.08
N ALA A 221 -13.71 -11.09 12.08
CA ALA A 221 -13.23 -10.47 10.84
C ALA A 221 -12.36 -11.43 10.02
N ALA A 222 -11.49 -12.20 10.67
CA ALA A 222 -10.66 -13.20 10.01
C ALA A 222 -11.49 -14.33 9.39
N VAL A 223 -12.49 -14.85 10.12
CA VAL A 223 -13.41 -15.90 9.64
C VAL A 223 -14.22 -15.41 8.44
N ILE A 224 -14.78 -14.19 8.52
CA ILE A 224 -15.54 -13.61 7.40
C ILE A 224 -14.63 -13.43 6.18
N LYS A 225 -13.43 -12.87 6.38
CA LYS A 225 -12.45 -12.65 5.31
C LYS A 225 -12.05 -13.97 4.62
N ALA A 226 -11.82 -15.03 5.39
CA ALA A 226 -11.49 -16.35 4.86
C ALA A 226 -12.67 -16.99 4.09
N GLY A 227 -13.91 -16.65 4.45
CA GLY A 227 -15.12 -17.10 3.74
C GLY A 227 -15.45 -16.33 2.46
N LEU A 228 -14.69 -15.28 2.12
CA LEU A 228 -14.86 -14.47 0.91
C LEU A 228 -13.82 -14.87 -0.15
N ARG A 229 -14.19 -14.73 -1.43
CA ARG A 229 -13.30 -15.02 -2.57
C ARG A 229 -12.51 -13.79 -3.02
N PRO A 230 -11.44 -13.96 -3.81
CA PRO A 230 -10.77 -12.84 -4.47
C PRO A 230 -11.78 -11.99 -5.27
N GLY A 231 -11.75 -10.67 -5.05
CA GLY A 231 -12.71 -9.73 -5.65
C GLY A 231 -13.88 -9.34 -4.74
N ASP A 232 -14.19 -10.14 -3.72
CA ASP A 232 -15.08 -9.73 -2.64
C ASP A 232 -14.34 -8.83 -1.65
N VAL A 233 -15.08 -8.02 -0.90
CA VAL A 233 -14.53 -7.02 0.00
C VAL A 233 -15.23 -7.12 1.35
N ILE A 234 -14.47 -6.93 2.45
CA ILE A 234 -15.03 -6.79 3.79
C ILE A 234 -14.48 -5.52 4.44
N GLY A 235 -15.31 -4.82 5.21
CA GLY A 235 -14.94 -3.68 6.02
C GLY A 235 -15.70 -3.64 7.34
N ARG A 236 -15.10 -2.97 8.33
CA ARG A 236 -15.74 -2.67 9.61
C ARG A 236 -16.49 -1.35 9.48
N TYR A 237 -17.82 -1.41 9.68
CA TYR A 237 -18.69 -0.27 9.47
C TYR A 237 -18.88 0.55 10.76
N GLY A 238 -18.90 -0.12 11.89
CA GLY A 238 -19.05 0.47 13.23
C GLY A 238 -18.51 -0.47 14.30
N GLY A 239 -18.77 -0.22 15.57
CA GLY A 239 -18.27 -0.97 16.70
C GLY A 239 -18.20 -2.50 16.50
N GLU A 240 -19.34 -3.14 16.34
CA GLU A 240 -19.52 -4.60 16.16
C GLU A 240 -20.09 -4.94 14.77
N GLU A 241 -20.14 -3.95 13.88
CA GLU A 241 -20.77 -4.03 12.57
C GLU A 241 -19.74 -4.18 11.45
N PHE A 242 -20.00 -5.10 10.55
CA PHE A 242 -19.22 -5.34 9.34
C PHE A 242 -20.10 -5.25 8.11
N VAL A 243 -19.51 -4.87 6.99
CA VAL A 243 -20.18 -4.95 5.69
C VAL A 243 -19.30 -5.70 4.70
N ALA A 244 -19.87 -6.66 4.01
CA ALA A 244 -19.20 -7.37 2.92
C ALA A 244 -19.85 -7.03 1.58
N ILE A 245 -19.03 -6.91 0.54
CA ILE A 245 -19.43 -6.71 -0.85
C ILE A 245 -19.07 -7.96 -1.63
N VAL A 246 -20.07 -8.62 -2.21
CA VAL A 246 -19.89 -9.86 -2.98
C VAL A 246 -19.99 -9.54 -4.47
N ALA A 247 -18.87 -9.60 -5.16
CA ALA A 247 -18.77 -9.22 -6.58
C ALA A 247 -19.61 -10.12 -7.49
N GLY A 248 -20.36 -9.54 -8.45
CA GLY A 248 -21.14 -10.26 -9.43
C GLY A 248 -22.32 -11.05 -8.87
N ALA A 249 -22.61 -10.93 -7.56
CA ALA A 249 -23.66 -11.72 -6.92
C ALA A 249 -25.07 -11.27 -7.34
N GLY A 250 -25.91 -12.26 -7.62
CA GLY A 250 -27.36 -12.08 -7.65
C GLY A 250 -27.99 -12.44 -6.30
N PRO A 251 -29.33 -12.34 -6.15
CA PRO A 251 -29.99 -12.55 -4.88
C PRO A 251 -29.66 -13.89 -4.21
N GLU A 252 -29.78 -14.99 -4.95
CA GLU A 252 -29.54 -16.32 -4.40
C GLU A 252 -28.08 -16.54 -4.01
N SER A 253 -27.12 -16.10 -4.85
CA SER A 253 -25.69 -16.23 -4.53
C SER A 253 -25.28 -15.35 -3.34
N ALA A 254 -25.83 -14.15 -3.21
CA ALA A 254 -25.60 -13.30 -2.04
C ALA A 254 -26.13 -13.94 -0.76
N ARG A 255 -27.34 -14.52 -0.82
CA ARG A 255 -27.94 -15.27 0.30
C ARG A 255 -27.10 -16.49 0.69
N LEU A 256 -26.63 -17.27 -0.27
CA LEU A 256 -25.76 -18.44 -0.01
C LEU A 256 -24.43 -18.04 0.63
N VAL A 257 -23.79 -16.97 0.16
CA VAL A 257 -22.57 -16.44 0.79
C VAL A 257 -22.86 -15.98 2.21
N ALA A 258 -23.93 -15.22 2.43
CA ALA A 258 -24.31 -14.76 3.76
C ALA A 258 -24.53 -15.92 4.72
N GLU A 259 -25.26 -16.98 4.32
CA GLU A 259 -25.49 -18.13 5.18
C GLU A 259 -24.22 -18.90 5.48
N ARG A 260 -23.32 -19.08 4.51
CA ARG A 260 -22.00 -19.68 4.72
C ARG A 260 -21.18 -18.89 5.75
N LEU A 261 -21.18 -17.57 5.67
CA LEU A 261 -20.47 -16.71 6.63
C LEU A 261 -21.10 -16.80 8.03
N ARG A 262 -22.42 -16.80 8.12
CA ARG A 262 -23.14 -16.97 9.37
C ARG A 262 -22.76 -18.28 10.07
N GLN A 263 -22.80 -19.40 9.33
CA GLN A 263 -22.43 -20.73 9.81
C GLN A 263 -20.95 -20.76 10.24
N ALA A 264 -20.05 -20.22 9.45
CA ALA A 264 -18.63 -20.18 9.76
C ALA A 264 -18.33 -19.43 11.07
N VAL A 265 -19.05 -18.34 11.35
CA VAL A 265 -18.92 -17.62 12.62
C VAL A 265 -19.57 -18.39 13.78
N GLU A 266 -20.69 -19.04 13.55
CA GLU A 266 -21.36 -19.87 14.57
C GLU A 266 -20.51 -21.07 14.98
N GLU A 267 -19.77 -21.65 14.05
CA GLU A 267 -18.89 -22.84 14.26
C GLU A 267 -17.50 -22.46 14.75
N MET A 268 -17.12 -21.18 14.67
CA MET A 268 -15.81 -20.76 15.14
C MET A 268 -15.65 -20.96 16.66
N HIS A 269 -14.42 -21.21 17.07
CA HIS A 269 -14.03 -21.24 18.49
C HIS A 269 -13.53 -19.86 18.91
N PRO A 270 -14.31 -19.10 19.71
CA PRO A 270 -13.86 -17.78 20.15
C PRO A 270 -12.59 -17.88 21.01
N PRO A 271 -11.73 -16.85 21.00
CA PRO A 271 -10.48 -16.87 21.80
C PRO A 271 -10.75 -16.88 23.31
N SER A 272 -9.98 -17.68 24.03
CA SER A 272 -10.03 -17.73 25.50
C SER A 272 -9.05 -16.71 26.13
N PRO A 273 -9.39 -16.07 27.27
CA PRO A 273 -10.69 -16.08 27.93
C PRO A 273 -11.75 -15.31 27.12
N GLY A 274 -12.97 -15.87 27.01
CA GLY A 274 -14.03 -15.27 26.20
C GLY A 274 -15.32 -16.07 26.22
N PRO A 275 -16.30 -15.74 25.38
CA PRO A 275 -17.56 -16.46 25.27
C PRO A 275 -17.33 -17.85 24.67
N SER A 276 -18.18 -18.81 25.03
CA SER A 276 -18.13 -20.16 24.46
C SER A 276 -18.63 -20.23 23.01
N ARG A 277 -19.42 -19.25 22.59
CA ARG A 277 -20.03 -19.16 21.26
C ARG A 277 -20.31 -17.71 20.90
N VAL A 278 -20.19 -17.39 19.64
CA VAL A 278 -20.56 -16.11 19.04
C VAL A 278 -21.43 -16.39 17.80
N THR A 279 -22.43 -15.56 17.57
CA THR A 279 -23.24 -15.61 16.36
C THR A 279 -23.35 -14.25 15.73
N ILE A 280 -23.73 -14.21 14.47
CA ILE A 280 -23.98 -12.97 13.71
C ILE A 280 -25.36 -13.00 13.06
N SER A 281 -26.00 -11.84 13.03
CA SER A 281 -27.15 -11.58 12.19
C SER A 281 -26.72 -10.90 10.91
N ILE A 282 -27.30 -11.24 9.78
CA ILE A 282 -26.93 -10.71 8.47
C ILE A 282 -28.17 -10.20 7.73
N GLY A 283 -28.13 -8.93 7.32
CA GLY A 283 -29.04 -8.39 6.31
C GLY A 283 -28.35 -8.35 4.95
N THR A 284 -29.01 -8.81 3.90
CA THR A 284 -28.41 -8.82 2.58
C THR A 284 -29.33 -8.23 1.52
N THR A 285 -28.73 -7.61 0.52
CA THR A 285 -29.40 -7.06 -0.65
C THR A 285 -28.47 -7.12 -1.87
N VAL A 286 -29.00 -6.78 -3.05
CA VAL A 286 -28.23 -6.78 -4.30
C VAL A 286 -28.41 -5.47 -5.03
N TYR A 287 -27.32 -4.95 -5.58
CA TYR A 287 -27.33 -3.91 -6.58
C TYR A 287 -27.35 -4.55 -7.97
N ASP A 288 -28.40 -4.27 -8.75
CA ASP A 288 -28.47 -4.64 -10.17
C ASP A 288 -28.78 -3.37 -11.00
N PRO A 289 -27.81 -2.87 -11.77
CA PRO A 289 -27.98 -1.63 -12.54
C PRO A 289 -29.04 -1.70 -13.63
N ARG A 290 -29.61 -2.89 -13.88
CA ARG A 290 -30.71 -3.10 -14.84
C ARG A 290 -32.09 -2.98 -14.21
N GLN A 291 -32.16 -3.06 -12.87
CA GLN A 291 -33.45 -3.12 -12.17
C GLN A 291 -33.83 -1.84 -11.47
N LEU A 292 -32.88 -1.09 -10.94
CA LEU A 292 -33.14 0.12 -10.16
C LEU A 292 -31.99 1.12 -10.25
N GLU A 293 -32.31 2.40 -10.42
CA GLU A 293 -31.37 3.48 -10.14
C GLU A 293 -31.41 3.77 -8.64
N GLU A 294 -30.42 3.29 -7.91
CA GLU A 294 -30.31 3.39 -6.48
C GLU A 294 -28.96 3.99 -6.10
N THR A 295 -28.98 4.89 -5.14
CA THR A 295 -27.73 5.48 -4.61
C THR A 295 -26.99 4.49 -3.72
N PRO A 296 -25.66 4.63 -3.57
CA PRO A 296 -24.88 3.80 -2.64
C PRO A 296 -25.42 3.83 -1.21
N GLN A 297 -25.97 4.96 -0.78
CA GLN A 297 -26.54 5.13 0.55
C GLN A 297 -27.83 4.35 0.74
N GLU A 298 -28.74 4.41 -0.23
CA GLU A 298 -29.99 3.66 -0.22
C GLU A 298 -29.74 2.15 -0.23
N LEU A 299 -28.75 1.69 -1.00
CA LEU A 299 -28.36 0.29 -1.04
C LEU A 299 -27.87 -0.22 0.33
N VAL A 300 -26.97 0.52 0.98
CA VAL A 300 -26.46 0.16 2.32
C VAL A 300 -27.58 0.22 3.35
N HIS A 301 -28.44 1.23 3.29
CA HIS A 301 -29.60 1.35 4.17
C HIS A 301 -30.58 0.17 4.01
N ARG A 302 -30.83 -0.30 2.80
CA ARG A 302 -31.68 -1.47 2.57
C ARG A 302 -31.09 -2.74 3.19
N ALA A 303 -29.75 -2.93 3.12
CA ALA A 303 -29.08 -4.02 3.80
C ALA A 303 -29.19 -3.90 5.34
N ASP A 304 -29.11 -2.70 5.89
CA ASP A 304 -29.28 -2.42 7.32
C ASP A 304 -30.71 -2.74 7.80
N LEU A 305 -31.73 -2.36 7.02
CA LEU A 305 -33.11 -2.73 7.31
C LEU A 305 -33.33 -4.27 7.31
N ALA A 306 -32.69 -4.97 6.40
CA ALA A 306 -32.68 -6.43 6.39
C ALA A 306 -32.00 -7.01 7.63
N LEU A 307 -30.89 -6.43 8.07
CA LEU A 307 -30.21 -6.80 9.32
C LEU A 307 -31.11 -6.58 10.54
N TYR A 308 -31.78 -5.46 10.60
CA TYR A 308 -32.75 -5.18 11.67
C TYR A 308 -33.85 -6.24 11.73
N ALA A 309 -34.40 -6.66 10.58
CA ALA A 309 -35.36 -7.75 10.50
C ALA A 309 -34.77 -9.08 10.99
N ALA A 310 -33.51 -9.38 10.67
CA ALA A 310 -32.81 -10.57 11.17
C ALA A 310 -32.69 -10.55 12.71
N LYS A 311 -32.31 -9.41 13.30
CA LYS A 311 -32.21 -9.23 14.76
C LYS A 311 -33.56 -9.41 15.45
N ARG A 312 -34.62 -8.81 14.90
CA ARG A 312 -35.99 -8.97 15.44
C ARG A 312 -36.55 -10.37 15.28
N GLY A 313 -36.20 -11.06 14.20
CA GLY A 313 -36.64 -12.42 13.93
C GLY A 313 -36.04 -13.49 14.86
N GLY A 314 -35.15 -13.12 15.80
CA GLY A 314 -34.54 -14.04 16.77
C GLY A 314 -33.03 -14.22 16.59
N ARG A 315 -32.37 -13.35 15.82
CA ARG A 315 -30.92 -13.33 15.58
C ARG A 315 -30.37 -14.58 14.90
N ASN A 316 -29.03 -14.68 14.76
CA ASN A 316 -28.32 -15.82 14.16
C ASN A 316 -28.98 -16.29 12.83
N ARG A 317 -29.27 -15.36 11.95
CA ARG A 317 -29.93 -15.63 10.68
C ARG A 317 -29.59 -14.63 9.58
N VAL A 318 -29.92 -15.01 8.38
CA VAL A 318 -29.84 -14.16 7.19
C VAL A 318 -31.26 -13.73 6.79
N VAL A 319 -31.44 -12.42 6.57
CA VAL A 319 -32.63 -11.88 5.93
C VAL A 319 -32.21 -11.17 4.65
N MET A 320 -32.93 -11.43 3.56
CA MET A 320 -32.71 -10.77 2.29
C MET A 320 -33.87 -9.84 1.96
N VAL A 321 -33.54 -8.66 1.46
CA VAL A 321 -34.49 -7.71 0.88
C VAL A 321 -34.05 -7.43 -0.56
N SER A 322 -34.94 -7.78 -1.51
CA SER A 322 -34.70 -7.52 -2.94
C SER A 322 -35.06 -6.11 -3.34
N PRO A 323 -34.49 -5.57 -4.46
CA PRO A 323 -34.94 -4.32 -5.03
C PRO A 323 -36.45 -4.36 -5.33
N GLY A 324 -37.20 -3.38 -4.82
CA GLY A 324 -38.65 -3.29 -5.04
C GLY A 324 -39.52 -4.09 -4.05
N ASP A 325 -38.94 -4.87 -3.15
CA ASP A 325 -39.69 -5.43 -2.04
C ASP A 325 -40.23 -4.32 -1.16
N SER A 326 -41.54 -4.38 -0.85
CA SER A 326 -42.11 -3.57 0.22
C SER A 326 -41.37 -3.97 1.49
N LEU A 327 -40.59 -3.04 2.04
CA LEU A 327 -40.03 -3.23 3.39
C LEU A 327 -41.23 -3.51 4.31
N PRO A 328 -41.20 -4.58 5.13
CA PRO A 328 -42.23 -4.71 6.14
C PRO A 328 -42.32 -3.36 6.87
N GLU A 329 -43.52 -2.79 7.03
CA GLU A 329 -43.77 -1.55 7.76
C GLU A 329 -43.20 -1.68 9.18
N LEU A 330 -41.91 -1.47 9.29
CA LEU A 330 -41.21 -1.33 10.54
C LEU A 330 -41.38 0.14 10.87
N GLU A 331 -42.34 0.45 11.75
CA GLU A 331 -42.35 1.73 12.45
C GLU A 331 -40.91 2.00 12.89
N VAL A 332 -40.30 2.97 12.24
CA VAL A 332 -38.95 3.48 12.58
C VAL A 332 -39.14 4.33 13.84
N LYS A 333 -39.44 3.65 14.94
CA LYS A 333 -39.31 4.19 16.29
C LYS A 333 -37.98 3.66 16.82
N ASP A 334 -37.05 4.61 16.91
CA ASP A 334 -35.69 4.46 17.44
C ASP A 334 -34.73 3.66 16.57
N SER A 335 -34.28 4.29 15.48
CA SER A 335 -32.97 3.99 14.93
C SER A 335 -31.91 4.21 16.01
N LEU A 336 -31.27 3.17 16.45
CA LEU A 336 -30.18 3.20 17.45
C LEU A 336 -29.02 4.12 17.07
N HIS A 337 -29.00 4.62 15.85
CA HIS A 337 -28.12 5.70 15.42
C HIS A 337 -28.90 6.70 14.57
N PRO A 338 -29.12 7.95 15.06
CA PRO A 338 -29.53 9.03 14.17
C PRO A 338 -28.51 9.13 13.03
N PRO A 339 -28.91 9.54 11.82
CA PRO A 339 -27.98 9.84 10.75
C PRO A 339 -26.98 10.88 11.28
N ARG A 340 -25.81 10.43 11.68
CA ARG A 340 -24.73 11.34 12.08
C ARG A 340 -24.41 12.16 10.85
N GLY A 341 -24.68 13.46 10.99
CA GLY A 341 -24.67 14.45 9.94
C GLY A 341 -23.54 14.23 8.94
N SER A 342 -23.91 14.37 7.69
CA SER A 342 -22.98 14.50 6.58
C SER A 342 -21.90 15.50 6.96
N LEU A 343 -20.67 15.01 7.13
CA LEU A 343 -19.53 15.90 7.19
C LEU A 343 -19.54 16.74 5.90
N PRO A 344 -19.27 18.04 5.98
CA PRO A 344 -19.22 18.88 4.80
C PRO A 344 -18.23 18.29 3.81
N VAL A 345 -18.65 18.17 2.56
CA VAL A 345 -17.82 17.79 1.44
C VAL A 345 -16.64 18.78 1.41
N PRO A 346 -15.37 18.34 1.50
CA PRO A 346 -14.27 19.26 1.32
C PRO A 346 -14.38 19.88 -0.08
N PRO A 347 -14.09 21.17 -0.24
CA PRO A 347 -14.14 21.81 -1.56
C PRO A 347 -13.22 21.10 -2.52
N GLU A 348 -13.67 20.92 -3.74
CA GLU A 348 -12.86 20.37 -4.84
C GLU A 348 -11.57 21.18 -4.98
N PRO A 349 -10.43 20.52 -5.19
CA PRO A 349 -9.19 21.25 -5.44
C PRO A 349 -9.36 22.11 -6.70
N PRO A 350 -8.82 23.34 -6.73
CA PRO A 350 -8.97 24.23 -7.87
C PRO A 350 -8.41 23.57 -9.13
N ILE A 351 -9.23 23.57 -10.17
CA ILE A 351 -8.84 23.16 -11.53
C ILE A 351 -7.73 24.12 -11.96
N LEU A 352 -6.51 23.63 -12.09
CA LEU A 352 -5.42 24.36 -12.72
C LEU A 352 -5.75 24.53 -14.20
N ILE A 353 -6.34 25.67 -14.53
CA ILE A 353 -6.57 26.12 -15.92
C ILE A 353 -5.22 26.35 -16.57
N GLY A 354 -5.08 25.77 -17.76
CA GLY A 354 -3.87 25.68 -18.54
C GLY A 354 -3.16 27.01 -18.80
N TRP A 355 -1.84 26.91 -18.89
CA TRP A 355 -0.98 27.93 -19.49
C TRP A 355 -1.23 27.99 -21.00
N GLU A 356 -1.98 28.96 -21.45
CA GLU A 356 -1.96 29.36 -22.85
C GLU A 356 -0.60 29.95 -23.22
N ARG A 357 0.08 29.33 -24.17
CA ARG A 357 1.24 29.89 -24.84
C ARG A 357 0.78 31.13 -25.61
N ARG A 358 1.21 32.30 -25.16
CA ARG A 358 1.17 33.48 -26.05
C ARG A 358 2.35 33.40 -27.02
N SER A 359 2.01 33.16 -28.26
CA SER A 359 2.89 33.45 -29.40
C SER A 359 2.95 34.97 -29.58
N GLY A 360 4.15 35.51 -29.75
CA GLY A 360 4.46 36.88 -30.11
C GLY A 360 5.96 37.01 -30.23
#